data_5d1098f2f30770552454c00141f9fafe
#
_entry.id   5d1098f2f30770552454c00141f9fafe
#
_cell.length_a   1.000
_cell.length_b   1.000
_cell.length_c   1.000
_cell.angle_alpha   90.00
_cell.angle_beta   90.00
_cell.angle_gamma   90.00
#
_symmetry.space_group_name_H-M   'P 1'
#
loop_
_entity.id
_entity.type
_entity.pdbx_description
1 polymer ?
#
loop_
_entity_poly.entity_id
_entity_poly.type
_entity_poly.pdbx_seq_one_letter_code
_entity_poly.pdbx_strand_id
1 'polypeptide(L)' 'MSGDKQKMKPLVHKHLIVRAEVTNPPKDETLAKEFLKELIDTEDAIQQVL' A
#
# COMPACT_ATOMS: atom_id res chain seq x y z
N MET A 1 -17.25 12.65 -7.23
CA MET A 1 -17.02 13.54 -6.13
C MET A 1 -15.53 13.70 -5.91
N SER A 2 -15.15 14.94 -5.63
CA SER A 2 -13.73 15.27 -5.50
C SER A 2 -13.05 14.58 -4.31
N GLY A 3 -13.78 14.28 -3.26
CA GLY A 3 -13.22 13.64 -2.09
C GLY A 3 -12.64 12.26 -2.36
N ASP A 4 -13.26 11.49 -3.23
CA ASP A 4 -12.81 10.15 -3.56
C ASP A 4 -11.47 10.18 -4.30
N LYS A 5 -11.31 11.14 -5.22
CA LYS A 5 -10.07 11.29 -5.96
C LYS A 5 -8.93 11.70 -5.04
N GLN A 6 -9.21 12.53 -4.04
CA GLN A 6 -8.20 12.96 -3.08
C GLN A 6 -7.73 11.80 -2.20
N LYS A 7 -8.64 10.89 -1.86
CA LYS A 7 -8.28 9.70 -1.08
C LYS A 7 -7.49 8.70 -1.92
N MET A 8 -7.81 8.61 -3.21
CA MET A 8 -7.15 7.65 -4.08
C MET A 8 -5.67 7.97 -4.29
N LYS A 9 -5.31 9.24 -4.46
CA LYS A 9 -3.92 9.63 -4.68
C LYS A 9 -2.98 9.16 -3.58
N PRO A 10 -3.25 9.43 -2.29
CA PRO A 10 -2.36 8.94 -1.24
C PRO A 10 -2.34 7.43 -1.11
N LEU A 11 -3.46 6.76 -1.40
CA LEU A 11 -3.51 5.30 -1.37
C LEU A 11 -2.65 4.70 -2.47
N VAL A 12 -2.74 5.23 -3.68
CA VAL A 12 -1.94 4.75 -4.80
C VAL A 12 -0.46 5.00 -4.56
N HIS A 13 -0.12 6.18 -4.04
CA HIS A 13 1.26 6.51 -3.72
C HIS A 13 1.83 5.56 -2.67
N LYS A 14 1.08 5.33 -1.60
CA LYS A 14 1.48 4.40 -0.56
C LYS A 14 1.63 2.98 -1.11
N HIS A 15 0.70 2.56 -1.97
CA HIS A 15 0.75 1.24 -2.58
C HIS A 15 2.02 1.06 -3.40
N LEU A 16 2.42 2.07 -4.16
CA LEU A 16 3.64 2.01 -4.94
C LEU A 16 4.89 1.89 -4.06
N ILE A 17 4.92 2.64 -2.96
CA ILE A 17 6.05 2.59 -2.03
C ILE A 17 6.14 1.22 -1.38
N VAL A 18 5.03 0.70 -0.87
CA VAL A 18 5.01 -0.59 -0.19
C VAL A 18 5.33 -1.71 -1.17
N ARG A 19 4.83 -1.61 -2.40
CA ARG A 19 5.12 -2.60 -3.43
C ARG A 19 6.61 -2.64 -3.76
N ALA A 20 7.27 -1.49 -3.79
CA ALA A 20 8.70 -1.43 -4.02
C ALA A 20 9.47 -2.12 -2.89
N GLU A 21 9.02 -1.93 -1.65
CA GLU A 21 9.64 -2.59 -0.50
C GLU A 21 9.45 -4.10 -0.54
N VAL A 22 8.29 -4.56 -1.01
CA VAL A 22 8.02 -5.99 -1.14
C VAL A 22 8.87 -6.61 -2.25
N THR A 23 9.12 -5.86 -3.33
CA THR A 23 9.97 -6.31 -4.44
C THR A 23 11.43 -6.45 -3.99
N ASN A 24 11.90 -5.52 -3.16
CA ASN A 24 13.23 -5.58 -2.57
C ASN A 24 13.10 -5.65 -1.05
N PRO A 25 12.74 -6.81 -0.50
CA PRO A 25 12.46 -6.91 0.92
C PRO A 25 13.68 -6.60 1.77
N PRO A 26 13.49 -5.98 2.94
CA PRO A 26 14.59 -5.74 3.86
C PRO A 26 15.12 -7.06 4.41
N LYS A 27 16.33 -7.01 4.96
CA LYS A 27 16.93 -8.20 5.56
C LYS A 27 16.16 -8.67 6.80
N ASP A 28 15.45 -7.76 7.45
CA ASP A 28 14.67 -8.08 8.63
C ASP A 28 13.34 -8.72 8.23
N GLU A 29 13.15 -9.98 8.60
CA GLU A 29 11.93 -10.70 8.26
C GLU A 29 10.68 -10.07 8.88
N THR A 30 10.81 -9.48 10.06
CA THR A 30 9.69 -8.84 10.73
C THR A 30 9.19 -7.65 9.91
N LEU A 31 10.12 -6.83 9.42
CA LEU A 31 9.77 -5.68 8.58
C LEU A 31 9.18 -6.15 7.25
N ALA A 32 9.73 -7.20 6.67
CA ALA A 32 9.21 -7.74 5.41
C ALA A 32 7.76 -8.17 5.56
N LYS A 33 7.42 -8.83 6.66
CA LYS A 33 6.06 -9.26 6.93
C LYS A 33 5.13 -8.07 7.13
N GLU A 34 5.61 -7.02 7.80
CA GLU A 34 4.83 -5.81 8.01
C GLU A 34 4.51 -5.12 6.69
N PHE A 35 5.48 -5.06 5.78
CA PHE A 35 5.26 -4.48 4.45
C PHE A 35 4.25 -5.28 3.66
N LEU A 36 4.30 -6.60 3.73
CA LEU A 36 3.30 -7.45 3.06
C LEU A 36 1.91 -7.18 3.59
N LYS A 37 1.77 -7.07 4.89
CA LYS A 37 0.48 -6.79 5.52
C LYS A 37 -0.03 -5.42 5.09
N GLU A 38 0.84 -4.41 5.07
CA GLU A 38 0.46 -3.09 4.62
C GLU A 38 0.05 -3.07 3.15
N LEU A 39 0.72 -3.87 2.32
CA LEU A 39 0.35 -3.97 0.93
C LEU A 39 -1.07 -4.51 0.77
N ILE A 40 -1.39 -5.56 1.48
CA ILE A 40 -2.73 -6.15 1.44
C ILE A 40 -3.77 -5.14 1.94
N ASP A 41 -3.48 -4.47 3.07
CA ASP A 41 -4.40 -3.49 3.63
C ASP A 41 -4.62 -2.32 2.66
N THR A 42 -3.55 -1.87 2.01
CA THR A 42 -3.63 -0.76 1.06
C THR A 42 -4.43 -1.16 -0.18
N GLU A 43 -4.20 -2.36 -0.69
CA GLU A 43 -4.95 -2.86 -1.84
C GLU A 43 -6.44 -2.98 -1.51
N ASP A 44 -6.76 -3.46 -0.32
CA ASP A 44 -8.14 -3.56 0.12
C ASP A 44 -8.81 -2.19 0.23
N ALA A 45 -8.09 -1.22 0.78
CA ALA A 45 -8.59 0.14 0.90
C ALA A 45 -8.83 0.77 -0.48
N ILE A 46 -7.97 0.50 -1.44
CA ILE A 46 -8.13 1.00 -2.81
C ILE A 46 -9.39 0.40 -3.43
N GLN A 47 -9.62 -0.89 -3.24
CA GLN A 47 -10.81 -1.54 -3.77
C GLN A 47 -12.09 -0.96 -3.17
N GLN A 48 -12.06 -0.60 -1.90
CA GLN A 48 -13.22 0.00 -1.26
C GLN A 48 -13.54 1.40 -1.80
N VAL A 49 -12.53 2.11 -2.28
CA VAL A 49 -12.73 3.42 -2.88
C VAL A 49 -13.25 3.32 -4.31
N LEU A 50 -12.85 2.28 -5.01
CA LEU A 50 -13.32 2.07 -6.38
C LEU A 50 -14.82 1.75 -6.39
#